data_6b5c439382ebdc684145a6d528e580af
#
_entry.id   6b5c439382ebdc684145a6d528e580af
#
_cell.length_a   1.000
_cell.length_b   1.000
_cell.length_c   1.000
_cell.angle_alpha   90.00
_cell.angle_beta   90.00
_cell.angle_gamma   90.00
#
_symmetry.space_group_name_H-M   'P 1'
#
loop_
_entity.id
_entity.type
_entity.pdbx_description
1 polymer ?
#
loop_
_entity_poly.entity_id
_entity_poly.type
_entity_poly.pdbx_seq_one_letter_code
_entity_poly.pdbx_strand_id
1 'polypeptide(L)'
;MTLLLAAPAAGAGAVRDVVIDEPSAGAARISASAATERYPVNDGSAATIAIAVSAACQVSCNAVEPQRIADFVGTLIHGPEIELLTIQLDTPFQMEFDCGYGAQACYFPSENKVVIGGSDTSAYDGVSREFILAHEYGHHVANHRDSPAPFPAAIDWGPPRWASLERVCQARRRGVLFPGDEGLHYRENPGEAFAEAFARYRFPDSAPRWKWAEFLRPDAASFRAIREDTLNPWFGRTSFRLDGRAPSRHRGGAVEALRTPLDGTVSLRPNDQLRRRYQLTLLSATGQLLSTSRHGLSMRRQLNFTVCGQSRLRLLLESTRRATAPFQLLVQRP
;
A
#
# COMPACT_ATOMS: atom_id res chain seq x y z
N MET A 1 26.69 -22.65 -52.36
CA MET A 1 26.59 -22.73 -50.90
C MET A 1 26.78 -21.31 -50.34
N THR A 2 25.68 -20.55 -50.28
CA THR A 2 25.70 -19.12 -49.98
C THR A 2 25.21 -18.95 -48.54
N LEU A 3 26.11 -18.55 -47.62
CA LEU A 3 25.78 -18.25 -46.24
C LEU A 3 25.07 -16.90 -46.18
N LEU A 4 23.81 -16.88 -45.80
CA LEU A 4 23.06 -15.70 -45.39
C LEU A 4 23.36 -15.42 -43.89
N LEU A 5 24.12 -14.35 -43.64
CA LEU A 5 24.30 -13.78 -42.33
C LEU A 5 23.01 -13.00 -41.96
N ALA A 6 22.28 -13.49 -40.97
CA ALA A 6 21.18 -12.75 -40.36
C ALA A 6 21.75 -11.66 -39.45
N ALA A 7 21.36 -10.41 -39.68
CA ALA A 7 21.69 -9.29 -38.79
C ALA A 7 20.87 -9.42 -37.48
N PRO A 8 21.46 -9.09 -36.32
CA PRO A 8 20.71 -9.07 -35.09
C PRO A 8 19.67 -7.92 -35.10
N ALA A 9 18.43 -8.25 -34.78
CA ALA A 9 17.39 -7.27 -34.55
C ALA A 9 17.81 -6.39 -33.36
N ALA A 10 17.83 -5.07 -33.59
CA ALA A 10 18.01 -4.10 -32.54
C ALA A 10 16.86 -4.26 -31.53
N GLY A 11 17.16 -4.72 -30.34
CA GLY A 11 16.21 -4.79 -29.26
C GLY A 11 15.75 -3.37 -28.90
N ALA A 12 14.45 -3.15 -28.97
CA ALA A 12 13.84 -1.96 -28.42
C ALA A 12 14.19 -1.91 -26.92
N GLY A 13 14.96 -0.90 -26.53
CA GLY A 13 15.33 -0.67 -25.14
C GLY A 13 14.06 -0.51 -24.32
N ALA A 14 13.87 -1.38 -23.34
CA ALA A 14 12.79 -1.21 -22.37
C ALA A 14 13.09 0.07 -21.58
N VAL A 15 12.22 1.05 -21.72
CA VAL A 15 12.22 2.25 -20.86
C VAL A 15 11.96 1.77 -19.45
N ARG A 16 12.89 2.01 -18.57
CA ARG A 16 12.75 1.72 -17.15
C ARG A 16 12.12 2.93 -16.48
N ASP A 17 10.87 2.81 -16.07
CA ASP A 17 10.30 3.65 -15.01
C ASP A 17 11.02 3.20 -13.73
N VAL A 18 12.01 3.92 -13.29
CA VAL A 18 12.76 3.60 -12.08
C VAL A 18 12.28 4.56 -11.01
N VAL A 19 11.41 4.09 -10.14
CA VAL A 19 11.27 4.67 -8.81
C VAL A 19 12.45 4.15 -8.00
N ILE A 20 13.23 5.01 -7.41
CA ILE A 20 14.37 4.63 -6.58
C ILE A 20 13.96 4.84 -5.14
N ASP A 21 13.93 3.75 -4.40
CA ASP A 21 14.04 3.81 -2.95
C ASP A 21 15.33 4.53 -2.55
N GLU A 22 15.30 5.19 -1.38
CA GLU A 22 16.32 6.06 -0.83
C GLU A 22 17.75 5.76 -1.33
N PRO A 23 18.43 6.74 -1.92
CA PRO A 23 19.82 6.56 -2.29
C PRO A 23 20.60 6.16 -1.04
N SER A 24 21.33 5.04 -1.12
CA SER A 24 22.23 4.59 -0.06
C SER A 24 23.02 5.78 0.50
N ALA A 25 22.98 5.98 1.79
CA ALA A 25 23.60 7.08 2.51
C ALA A 25 25.09 7.22 2.13
N GLY A 26 25.41 8.10 1.19
CA GLY A 26 26.79 8.30 0.70
C GLY A 26 26.94 9.39 -0.34
N ALA A 27 25.93 9.76 -1.08
CA ALA A 27 25.99 10.88 -2.00
C ALA A 27 25.74 12.19 -1.26
N ALA A 28 26.76 12.99 -1.09
CA ALA A 28 26.60 14.34 -0.56
C ALA A 28 25.64 15.12 -1.47
N ARG A 29 24.45 15.41 -0.97
CA ARG A 29 23.43 16.20 -1.68
C ARG A 29 23.95 17.62 -1.83
N ILE A 30 24.46 17.97 -2.99
CA ILE A 30 24.72 19.35 -3.39
C ILE A 30 23.44 19.85 -4.09
N SER A 31 22.32 19.82 -3.42
CA SER A 31 21.17 20.61 -3.84
C SER A 31 21.41 22.04 -3.41
N ALA A 32 21.66 22.92 -4.37
CA ALA A 32 21.49 24.36 -4.11
C ALA A 32 20.07 24.53 -3.57
N SER A 33 19.96 25.05 -2.34
CA SER A 33 18.69 25.23 -1.64
C SER A 33 17.72 26.03 -2.52
N ALA A 34 16.79 25.33 -3.15
CA ALA A 34 15.68 25.97 -3.84
C ALA A 34 14.80 26.65 -2.78
N ALA A 35 14.38 27.88 -3.02
CA ALA A 35 13.39 28.50 -2.18
C ALA A 35 12.09 27.69 -2.28
N THR A 36 11.65 27.18 -1.13
CA THR A 36 10.38 26.45 -1.05
C THR A 36 9.27 27.41 -0.68
N GLU A 37 8.25 27.48 -1.52
CA GLU A 37 7.06 28.30 -1.29
C GLU A 37 5.83 27.43 -1.13
N ARG A 38 4.82 27.92 -0.41
CA ARG A 38 3.55 27.21 -0.23
C ARG A 38 2.47 27.80 -1.10
N TYR A 39 1.75 26.93 -1.78
CA TYR A 39 0.70 27.26 -2.73
C TYR A 39 -0.63 26.64 -2.30
N PRO A 40 -1.77 27.36 -2.34
CA PRO A 40 -3.08 26.79 -2.08
C PRO A 40 -3.45 25.77 -3.17
N VAL A 41 -4.19 24.74 -2.81
CA VAL A 41 -4.59 23.68 -3.77
C VAL A 41 -5.92 23.95 -4.48
N ASN A 42 -6.61 25.04 -4.16
CA ASN A 42 -7.86 25.51 -4.80
C ASN A 42 -8.99 24.47 -4.95
N ASP A 43 -9.05 23.51 -4.04
CA ASP A 43 -10.08 22.46 -3.98
C ASP A 43 -11.28 22.83 -3.09
N GLY A 44 -11.28 24.06 -2.58
CA GLY A 44 -12.25 24.57 -1.60
C GLY A 44 -11.85 24.32 -0.13
N SER A 45 -10.74 23.64 0.12
CA SER A 45 -10.13 23.54 1.45
C SER A 45 -9.15 24.72 1.68
N ALA A 46 -8.60 24.80 2.89
CA ALA A 46 -7.51 25.72 3.20
C ALA A 46 -6.12 25.07 3.05
N ALA A 47 -6.05 23.88 2.45
CA ALA A 47 -4.81 23.13 2.32
C ALA A 47 -3.81 23.83 1.39
N THR A 48 -2.54 23.69 1.72
CA THR A 48 -1.43 24.21 0.91
C THR A 48 -0.37 23.14 0.75
N ILE A 49 0.30 23.10 -0.40
CA ILE A 49 1.46 22.24 -0.62
C ILE A 49 2.73 23.07 -0.78
N ALA A 50 3.87 22.48 -0.45
CA ALA A 50 5.17 23.10 -0.65
C ALA A 50 5.68 22.78 -2.06
N ILE A 51 6.12 23.80 -2.81
CA ILE A 51 6.75 23.60 -4.10
C ILE A 51 8.10 24.31 -4.11
N ALA A 52 9.13 23.58 -4.51
CA ALA A 52 10.49 24.08 -4.69
C ALA A 52 10.85 24.02 -6.17
N VAL A 53 11.43 25.08 -6.72
CA VAL A 53 11.96 25.10 -8.08
C VAL A 53 13.48 25.16 -7.97
N SER A 54 14.19 24.17 -8.47
CA SER A 54 15.66 24.16 -8.40
C SER A 54 16.25 25.35 -9.17
N ALA A 55 17.42 25.81 -8.73
CA ALA A 55 18.08 26.94 -9.40
C ALA A 55 18.37 26.69 -10.88
N ALA A 56 18.69 25.43 -11.24
CA ALA A 56 18.86 25.03 -12.62
C ALA A 56 17.56 25.11 -13.41
N CYS A 57 16.45 24.70 -12.83
CA CYS A 57 15.13 24.73 -13.44
C CYS A 57 14.60 26.16 -13.58
N GLN A 58 14.90 27.07 -12.64
CA GLN A 58 14.55 28.51 -12.76
C GLN A 58 15.15 29.14 -14.02
N VAL A 59 16.30 28.65 -14.46
CA VAL A 59 17.00 29.19 -15.64
C VAL A 59 16.60 28.48 -16.93
N SER A 60 16.41 27.17 -16.89
CA SER A 60 16.32 26.33 -18.08
C SER A 60 15.00 25.61 -18.31
N CYS A 61 14.15 25.48 -17.28
CA CYS A 61 12.80 24.98 -17.50
C CYS A 61 11.93 26.09 -18.06
N ASN A 62 11.20 25.82 -19.14
CA ASN A 62 10.06 26.64 -19.52
C ASN A 62 8.98 26.41 -18.45
N ALA A 63 9.10 27.14 -17.35
CA ALA A 63 8.49 26.81 -16.10
C ALA A 63 6.96 26.74 -16.21
N VAL A 64 6.44 25.60 -15.87
CA VAL A 64 5.06 25.50 -15.39
C VAL A 64 4.96 26.34 -14.14
N GLU A 65 3.96 27.19 -14.09
CA GLU A 65 3.70 27.95 -12.88
C GLU A 65 3.45 27.00 -11.71
N PRO A 66 4.14 27.12 -10.57
CA PRO A 66 3.95 26.25 -9.40
C PRO A 66 2.50 26.16 -8.95
N GLN A 67 1.73 27.25 -9.08
CA GLN A 67 0.30 27.27 -8.78
C GLN A 67 -0.50 26.28 -9.63
N ARG A 68 -0.19 26.10 -10.91
CA ARG A 68 -0.86 25.09 -11.76
C ARG A 68 -0.62 23.67 -11.28
N ILE A 69 0.55 23.40 -10.72
CA ILE A 69 0.86 22.09 -10.11
C ILE A 69 0.06 21.91 -8.83
N ALA A 70 0.01 22.93 -7.97
CA ALA A 70 -0.81 22.90 -6.77
C ALA A 70 -2.30 22.69 -7.09
N ASP A 71 -2.82 23.41 -8.07
CA ASP A 71 -4.20 23.28 -8.54
C ASP A 71 -4.47 21.86 -9.05
N PHE A 72 -3.55 21.30 -9.85
CA PHE A 72 -3.69 19.93 -10.33
C PHE A 72 -3.72 18.92 -9.19
N VAL A 73 -2.79 19.00 -8.21
CA VAL A 73 -2.76 18.11 -7.06
C VAL A 73 -4.06 18.20 -6.26
N GLY A 74 -4.64 19.40 -6.12
CA GLY A 74 -5.95 19.61 -5.51
C GLY A 74 -7.11 18.91 -6.23
N THR A 75 -6.95 18.53 -7.52
CA THR A 75 -7.96 17.74 -8.25
C THR A 75 -7.90 16.25 -7.96
N LEU A 76 -6.82 15.76 -7.34
CA LEU A 76 -6.68 14.37 -6.93
C LEU A 76 -7.51 14.10 -5.68
N ILE A 77 -7.92 12.85 -5.49
CA ILE A 77 -8.49 12.47 -4.20
C ILE A 77 -7.38 12.53 -3.14
N HIS A 78 -7.63 13.16 -2.03
CA HIS A 78 -6.65 13.33 -0.97
C HIS A 78 -7.29 13.40 0.42
N GLY A 79 -6.51 13.12 1.44
CA GLY A 79 -6.78 13.40 2.84
C GLY A 79 -5.88 14.53 3.36
N PRO A 80 -5.68 14.62 4.67
CA PRO A 80 -4.84 15.65 5.27
C PRO A 80 -3.35 15.51 4.93
N GLU A 81 -2.90 14.37 4.41
CA GLU A 81 -1.51 14.15 3.99
C GLU A 81 -1.05 15.13 2.90
N ILE A 82 -1.97 15.70 2.12
CA ILE A 82 -1.63 16.69 1.09
C ILE A 82 -0.82 17.87 1.62
N GLU A 83 -1.07 18.30 2.85
CA GLU A 83 -0.36 19.40 3.49
C GLU A 83 1.10 19.09 3.84
N LEU A 84 1.46 17.80 3.87
CA LEU A 84 2.81 17.32 4.13
C LEU A 84 3.65 17.22 2.86
N LEU A 85 3.00 17.28 1.68
CA LEU A 85 3.66 17.11 0.40
C LEU A 85 4.60 18.27 0.08
N THR A 86 5.79 17.91 -0.39
CA THR A 86 6.72 18.82 -1.07
C THR A 86 6.91 18.33 -2.50
N ILE A 87 6.81 19.23 -3.48
CA ILE A 87 7.12 18.93 -4.88
C ILE A 87 8.36 19.73 -5.28
N GLN A 88 9.36 19.06 -5.77
CA GLN A 88 10.58 19.68 -6.31
C GLN A 88 10.54 19.59 -7.83
N LEU A 89 10.65 20.73 -8.48
CA LEU A 89 10.72 20.86 -9.93
C LEU A 89 12.18 20.96 -10.35
N ASP A 90 12.60 20.01 -11.16
CA ASP A 90 14.00 19.90 -11.59
C ASP A 90 14.16 19.84 -13.11
N THR A 91 15.39 20.08 -13.57
CA THR A 91 15.78 19.76 -14.94
C THR A 91 15.84 18.24 -15.13
N PRO A 92 15.70 17.72 -16.36
CA PRO A 92 15.86 16.29 -16.61
C PRO A 92 17.20 15.72 -16.09
N PHE A 93 18.28 16.48 -16.21
CA PHE A 93 19.61 16.08 -15.72
C PHE A 93 19.64 15.95 -14.18
N GLN A 94 19.08 16.96 -13.47
CA GLN A 94 19.05 16.93 -12.01
C GLN A 94 18.14 15.81 -11.51
N MET A 95 17.00 15.59 -12.17
CA MET A 95 16.08 14.51 -11.85
C MET A 95 16.75 13.13 -12.01
N GLU A 96 17.51 12.88 -13.10
CA GLU A 96 18.28 11.65 -13.23
C GLU A 96 19.34 11.47 -12.13
N PHE A 97 19.92 12.57 -11.67
CA PHE A 97 20.87 12.53 -10.57
C PHE A 97 20.20 12.17 -9.24
N ASP A 98 19.03 12.75 -8.97
CA ASP A 98 18.30 12.55 -7.71
C ASP A 98 17.50 11.24 -7.70
N CYS A 99 16.88 10.87 -8.82
CA CYS A 99 15.98 9.72 -8.96
C CYS A 99 16.60 8.51 -9.67
N GLY A 100 17.75 8.67 -10.32
CA GLY A 100 18.40 7.64 -11.11
C GLY A 100 18.18 7.75 -12.62
N TYR A 101 19.04 7.08 -13.38
CA TYR A 101 19.05 7.15 -14.83
C TYR A 101 17.75 6.64 -15.45
N GLY A 102 17.11 7.47 -16.26
CA GLY A 102 15.87 7.16 -16.96
C GLY A 102 14.60 7.27 -16.10
N ALA A 103 14.71 7.76 -14.86
CA ALA A 103 13.55 8.06 -14.04
C ALA A 103 12.76 9.24 -14.62
N GLN A 104 11.43 9.16 -14.55
CA GLN A 104 10.53 10.25 -14.97
C GLN A 104 10.11 11.14 -13.79
N ALA A 105 10.10 10.58 -12.60
CA ALA A 105 9.92 11.21 -11.30
C ALA A 105 10.34 10.22 -10.21
N CYS A 106 10.34 10.64 -8.96
CA CYS A 106 10.45 9.75 -7.81
C CYS A 106 9.83 10.38 -6.56
N TYR A 107 9.41 9.52 -5.63
CA TYR A 107 8.93 9.91 -4.32
C TYR A 107 9.96 9.52 -3.25
N PHE A 108 10.26 10.44 -2.33
CA PHE A 108 11.12 10.24 -1.17
C PHE A 108 10.27 10.16 0.10
N PRO A 109 10.01 8.96 0.63
CA PRO A 109 9.08 8.75 1.76
C PRO A 109 9.47 9.51 3.02
N SER A 110 10.75 9.53 3.37
CA SER A 110 11.27 10.20 4.57
C SER A 110 11.18 11.73 4.52
N GLU A 111 11.11 12.30 3.31
CA GLU A 111 11.04 13.75 3.07
C GLU A 111 9.63 14.21 2.68
N ASN A 112 8.70 13.27 2.44
CA ASN A 112 7.40 13.55 1.84
C ASN A 112 7.52 14.34 0.54
N LYS A 113 8.51 14.00 -0.28
CA LYS A 113 8.92 14.80 -1.42
C LYS A 113 8.80 14.02 -2.73
N VAL A 114 8.13 14.63 -3.69
CA VAL A 114 8.14 14.23 -5.09
C VAL A 114 9.18 15.08 -5.83
N VAL A 115 10.05 14.45 -6.60
CA VAL A 115 10.91 15.13 -7.57
C VAL A 115 10.39 14.82 -8.96
N ILE A 116 10.17 15.85 -9.77
CA ILE A 116 9.59 15.72 -11.11
C ILE A 116 10.16 16.78 -12.05
N GLY A 117 10.17 16.50 -13.36
CA GLY A 117 10.62 17.45 -14.38
C GLY A 117 9.81 18.74 -14.39
N GLY A 118 10.51 19.87 -14.33
CA GLY A 118 9.92 21.22 -14.34
C GLY A 118 9.51 21.72 -15.71
N SER A 119 9.91 21.08 -16.81
CA SER A 119 9.51 21.49 -18.16
C SER A 119 8.17 20.88 -18.57
N ASP A 120 7.39 21.65 -19.34
CA ASP A 120 6.07 21.26 -19.84
C ASP A 120 6.12 20.26 -21.00
N THR A 121 7.28 19.68 -21.25
CA THR A 121 7.44 18.72 -22.35
C THR A 121 6.89 17.36 -21.90
N SER A 122 5.75 17.00 -22.46
CA SER A 122 5.16 15.66 -22.48
C SER A 122 6.06 14.60 -23.17
N ALA A 123 7.37 14.66 -22.93
CA ALA A 123 8.36 13.98 -23.73
C ALA A 123 8.72 12.56 -23.24
N TYR A 124 8.04 12.05 -22.23
CA TYR A 124 8.34 10.72 -21.74
C TYR A 124 7.32 9.72 -22.28
N ASP A 125 7.60 9.13 -23.44
CA ASP A 125 6.82 8.01 -24.02
C ASP A 125 5.31 8.25 -24.15
N GLY A 126 4.87 9.51 -24.30
CA GLY A 126 3.44 9.84 -24.42
C GLY A 126 2.68 9.87 -23.09
N VAL A 127 3.35 9.80 -21.96
CA VAL A 127 2.74 9.93 -20.65
C VAL A 127 2.77 11.40 -20.20
N SER A 128 1.65 11.95 -19.77
CA SER A 128 1.60 13.34 -19.29
C SER A 128 2.28 13.48 -17.93
N ARG A 129 2.86 14.66 -17.68
CA ARG A 129 3.44 14.97 -16.37
C ARG A 129 2.41 14.86 -15.25
N GLU A 130 1.18 15.25 -15.49
CA GLU A 130 0.08 15.16 -14.55
C GLU A 130 -0.21 13.69 -14.16
N PHE A 131 -0.12 12.76 -15.12
CA PHE A 131 -0.26 11.33 -14.83
C PHE A 131 0.88 10.82 -13.95
N ILE A 132 2.12 11.20 -14.27
CA ILE A 132 3.32 10.83 -13.48
C ILE A 132 3.20 11.42 -12.08
N LEU A 133 2.82 12.70 -11.95
CA LEU A 133 2.63 13.33 -10.65
C LEU A 133 1.51 12.67 -9.83
N ALA A 134 0.44 12.22 -10.48
CA ALA A 134 -0.61 11.46 -9.80
C ALA A 134 -0.12 10.09 -9.32
N HIS A 135 0.79 9.44 -10.06
CA HIS A 135 1.44 8.21 -9.64
C HIS A 135 2.29 8.43 -8.37
N GLU A 136 3.19 9.42 -8.40
CA GLU A 136 4.02 9.76 -7.24
C GLU A 136 3.19 10.20 -6.02
N TYR A 137 2.08 10.89 -6.28
CA TYR A 137 1.12 11.22 -5.23
C TYR A 137 0.43 9.97 -4.66
N GLY A 138 0.24 8.93 -5.45
CA GLY A 138 -0.21 7.62 -4.98
C GLY A 138 0.74 7.02 -3.92
N HIS A 139 2.05 7.10 -4.16
CA HIS A 139 3.06 6.71 -3.15
C HIS A 139 2.96 7.58 -1.89
N HIS A 140 2.77 8.90 -2.05
CA HIS A 140 2.59 9.81 -0.92
C HIS A 140 1.36 9.44 -0.09
N VAL A 141 0.23 9.16 -0.72
CA VAL A 141 -0.97 8.66 -0.03
C VAL A 141 -0.66 7.37 0.71
N ALA A 142 -0.03 6.39 0.05
CA ALA A 142 0.30 5.11 0.68
C ALA A 142 1.26 5.27 1.88
N ASN A 143 2.27 6.14 1.77
CA ASN A 143 3.22 6.43 2.85
C ASN A 143 2.54 6.93 4.13
N HIS A 144 1.38 7.59 4.00
CA HIS A 144 0.59 8.11 5.10
C HIS A 144 -0.57 7.19 5.51
N ARG A 145 -0.49 5.90 5.21
CA ARG A 145 -1.48 4.90 5.62
C ARG A 145 -0.86 3.84 6.51
N ASP A 146 -1.57 3.50 7.58
CA ASP A 146 -1.17 2.40 8.45
C ASP A 146 -1.37 1.06 7.74
N SER A 147 -0.44 0.13 7.96
CA SER A 147 -0.58 -1.27 7.56
C SER A 147 -0.94 -2.16 8.72
N PRO A 148 -1.91 -3.08 8.58
CA PRO A 148 -2.21 -4.07 9.60
C PRO A 148 -1.03 -5.03 9.81
N ALA A 149 -0.52 -5.14 11.03
CA ALA A 149 0.54 -6.10 11.31
C ALA A 149 0.12 -7.54 10.90
N PRO A 150 1.00 -8.36 10.36
CA PRO A 150 2.46 -8.18 10.31
C PRO A 150 3.00 -7.69 8.95
N PHE A 151 2.21 -6.97 8.18
CA PHE A 151 2.58 -6.54 6.85
C PHE A 151 3.58 -5.36 6.87
N PRO A 152 4.36 -5.15 5.79
CA PRO A 152 5.24 -4.00 5.63
C PRO A 152 4.47 -2.68 5.60
N ALA A 153 5.20 -1.57 5.47
CA ALA A 153 4.61 -0.25 5.24
C ALA A 153 3.67 -0.25 4.03
N ALA A 154 2.64 0.60 4.07
CA ALA A 154 1.65 0.61 3.00
C ALA A 154 2.22 1.13 1.67
N ILE A 155 3.32 1.88 1.70
CA ILE A 155 4.03 2.30 0.49
C ILE A 155 4.54 1.10 -0.31
N ASP A 156 5.01 0.04 0.36
CA ASP A 156 5.50 -1.18 -0.29
C ASP A 156 4.38 -2.19 -0.58
N TRP A 157 3.33 -2.16 0.26
CA TRP A 157 2.31 -3.20 0.30
C TRP A 157 1.01 -2.81 -0.39
N GLY A 158 0.74 -1.52 -0.51
CA GLY A 158 -0.55 -0.93 -0.77
C GLY A 158 -1.37 -0.71 0.51
N PRO A 159 -2.23 0.32 0.55
CA PRO A 159 -3.13 0.59 1.67
C PRO A 159 -4.07 -0.58 1.97
N PRO A 160 -4.54 -0.73 3.22
CA PRO A 160 -5.06 -2.00 3.71
C PRO A 160 -6.32 -2.52 3.04
N ARG A 161 -7.26 -1.67 2.60
CA ARG A 161 -8.47 -2.11 1.90
C ARG A 161 -8.15 -2.56 0.49
N TRP A 162 -7.35 -1.76 -0.22
CA TRP A 162 -6.89 -2.10 -1.56
C TRP A 162 -6.06 -3.39 -1.54
N ALA A 163 -5.06 -3.48 -0.67
CA ALA A 163 -4.20 -4.65 -0.57
C ALA A 163 -4.96 -5.94 -0.22
N SER A 164 -5.98 -5.83 0.66
CA SER A 164 -6.85 -6.96 1.01
C SER A 164 -7.77 -7.38 -0.14
N LEU A 165 -8.31 -6.40 -0.89
CA LEU A 165 -9.15 -6.64 -2.07
C LEU A 165 -8.34 -7.35 -3.16
N GLU A 166 -7.16 -6.82 -3.48
CA GLU A 166 -6.26 -7.34 -4.52
C GLU A 166 -5.52 -8.61 -4.08
N ARG A 167 -5.76 -9.09 -2.86
CA ARG A 167 -5.18 -10.33 -2.32
C ARG A 167 -3.65 -10.32 -2.31
N VAL A 168 -3.05 -9.18 -2.04
CA VAL A 168 -1.60 -8.98 -1.99
C VAL A 168 -0.93 -10.01 -1.08
N CYS A 169 -1.49 -10.23 0.13
CA CYS A 169 -0.98 -11.24 1.06
C CYS A 169 -0.92 -12.64 0.46
N GLN A 170 -1.95 -13.07 -0.25
CA GLN A 170 -1.99 -14.40 -0.87
C GLN A 170 -0.98 -14.51 -2.02
N ALA A 171 -0.88 -13.47 -2.85
CA ALA A 171 0.05 -13.43 -3.97
C ALA A 171 1.51 -13.41 -3.47
N ARG A 172 1.80 -12.63 -2.42
CA ARG A 172 3.12 -12.63 -1.79
C ARG A 172 3.49 -14.00 -1.20
N ARG A 173 2.56 -14.68 -0.51
CA ARG A 173 2.79 -16.04 0.00
C ARG A 173 3.07 -17.07 -1.10
N ARG A 174 2.59 -16.85 -2.30
CA ARG A 174 2.84 -17.70 -3.47
C ARG A 174 4.11 -17.32 -4.24
N GLY A 175 4.82 -16.29 -3.82
CA GLY A 175 6.00 -15.77 -4.52
C GLY A 175 5.68 -15.10 -5.86
N VAL A 176 4.48 -14.50 -5.99
CA VAL A 176 4.04 -13.80 -7.21
C VAL A 176 4.20 -12.30 -7.10
N LEU A 177 4.17 -11.76 -5.87
CA LEU A 177 4.42 -10.34 -5.60
C LEU A 177 5.62 -10.17 -4.67
N PHE A 178 6.32 -9.08 -4.87
CA PHE A 178 7.56 -8.72 -4.18
C PHE A 178 7.47 -7.27 -3.66
N PRO A 179 6.81 -7.05 -2.51
CA PRO A 179 6.66 -5.71 -1.94
C PRO A 179 7.99 -5.02 -1.68
N GLY A 180 8.13 -3.76 -2.11
CA GLY A 180 9.34 -2.95 -1.96
C GLY A 180 10.52 -3.38 -2.85
N ASP A 181 10.31 -4.24 -3.85
CA ASP A 181 11.37 -4.57 -4.82
C ASP A 181 11.34 -3.58 -5.99
N GLU A 182 12.24 -2.61 -5.96
CA GLU A 182 12.42 -1.60 -6.99
C GLU A 182 13.41 -2.06 -8.10
N GLY A 183 13.88 -3.28 -8.02
CA GLY A 183 14.85 -3.84 -8.94
C GLY A 183 14.29 -4.91 -9.87
N LEU A 184 14.67 -6.15 -9.59
CA LEU A 184 14.38 -7.29 -10.46
C LEU A 184 12.88 -7.56 -10.62
N HIS A 185 12.10 -7.33 -9.56
CA HIS A 185 10.66 -7.61 -9.51
C HIS A 185 9.82 -6.33 -9.44
N TYR A 186 10.29 -5.26 -10.05
CA TYR A 186 9.60 -3.96 -10.08
C TYR A 186 8.14 -4.08 -10.54
N ARG A 187 7.89 -4.90 -11.59
CA ARG A 187 6.53 -5.09 -12.13
C ARG A 187 5.61 -5.93 -11.25
N GLU A 188 6.17 -6.66 -10.32
CA GLU A 188 5.49 -7.45 -9.30
C GLU A 188 5.48 -6.75 -7.93
N ASN A 189 5.92 -5.49 -7.86
CA ASN A 189 5.83 -4.66 -6.66
C ASN A 189 4.39 -4.13 -6.51
N PRO A 190 3.66 -4.50 -5.43
CA PRO A 190 2.30 -4.02 -5.23
C PRO A 190 2.23 -2.54 -4.85
N GLY A 191 3.28 -1.95 -4.28
CA GLY A 191 3.36 -0.51 -4.01
C GLY A 191 3.26 0.29 -5.31
N GLU A 192 4.02 -0.10 -6.33
CA GLU A 192 3.99 0.48 -7.67
C GLU A 192 2.63 0.29 -8.37
N ALA A 193 2.08 -0.93 -8.26
CA ALA A 193 0.77 -1.21 -8.82
C ALA A 193 -0.34 -0.36 -8.16
N PHE A 194 -0.23 -0.08 -6.86
CA PHE A 194 -1.15 0.83 -6.17
C PHE A 194 -1.01 2.26 -6.68
N ALA A 195 0.21 2.79 -6.77
CA ALA A 195 0.46 4.15 -7.25
C ALA A 195 -0.06 4.35 -8.68
N GLU A 196 0.17 3.39 -9.57
CA GLU A 196 -0.39 3.40 -10.93
C GLU A 196 -1.93 3.31 -10.93
N ALA A 197 -2.51 2.46 -10.07
CA ALA A 197 -3.97 2.36 -9.96
C ALA A 197 -4.58 3.66 -9.41
N PHE A 198 -3.88 4.35 -8.52
CA PHE A 198 -4.26 5.66 -8.02
C PHE A 198 -4.26 6.71 -9.13
N ALA A 199 -3.20 6.77 -9.96
CA ALA A 199 -3.16 7.68 -11.11
C ALA A 199 -4.30 7.39 -12.08
N ARG A 200 -4.60 6.12 -12.35
CA ARG A 200 -5.72 5.69 -13.22
C ARG A 200 -7.09 6.06 -12.68
N TYR A 201 -7.24 6.17 -11.37
CA TYR A 201 -8.49 6.68 -10.78
C TYR A 201 -8.81 8.09 -11.30
N ARG A 202 -7.78 8.92 -11.50
CA ARG A 202 -7.93 10.28 -12.07
C ARG A 202 -7.97 10.29 -13.60
N PHE A 203 -7.29 9.36 -14.25
CA PHE A 203 -7.10 9.28 -15.70
C PHE A 203 -7.57 7.92 -16.28
N PRO A 204 -8.87 7.57 -16.17
CA PRO A 204 -9.33 6.24 -16.54
C PRO A 204 -9.17 5.94 -18.05
N ASP A 205 -9.33 6.96 -18.91
CA ASP A 205 -9.38 6.81 -20.36
C ASP A 205 -8.04 7.13 -21.06
N SER A 206 -7.16 7.87 -20.41
CA SER A 206 -5.88 8.34 -20.97
C SER A 206 -4.64 7.72 -20.32
N ALA A 207 -4.85 6.75 -19.42
CA ALA A 207 -3.74 6.06 -18.74
C ALA A 207 -2.90 5.24 -19.75
N PRO A 208 -1.58 5.18 -19.56
CA PRO A 208 -0.70 4.33 -20.37
C PRO A 208 -1.06 2.84 -20.23
N ARG A 209 -0.47 1.99 -21.05
CA ARG A 209 -0.69 0.55 -20.94
C ARG A 209 -0.28 0.05 -19.56
N TRP A 210 -1.12 -0.84 -18.96
CA TRP A 210 -0.79 -1.50 -17.69
C TRP A 210 0.48 -2.34 -17.82
N LYS A 211 1.44 -2.16 -16.91
CA LYS A 211 2.77 -2.80 -16.96
C LYS A 211 3.01 -3.75 -15.79
N TRP A 212 2.25 -3.64 -14.71
CA TRP A 212 2.40 -4.45 -13.49
C TRP A 212 1.65 -5.78 -13.57
N ALA A 213 1.71 -6.59 -12.54
CA ALA A 213 1.02 -7.87 -12.49
C ALA A 213 -0.45 -7.74 -12.92
N GLU A 214 -0.89 -8.48 -13.94
CA GLU A 214 -2.18 -8.25 -14.60
C GLU A 214 -3.37 -8.38 -13.66
N PHE A 215 -3.28 -9.24 -12.65
CA PHE A 215 -4.36 -9.42 -11.68
C PHE A 215 -4.52 -8.24 -10.70
N LEU A 216 -3.57 -7.31 -10.63
CA LEU A 216 -3.66 -6.05 -9.89
C LEU A 216 -4.23 -4.89 -10.73
N ARG A 217 -4.56 -5.16 -12.00
CA ARG A 217 -5.15 -4.15 -12.89
C ARG A 217 -6.45 -3.63 -12.27
N PRO A 218 -6.57 -2.31 -12.04
CA PRO A 218 -7.68 -1.79 -11.28
C PRO A 218 -9.02 -1.94 -12.02
N ASP A 219 -10.03 -2.29 -11.26
CA ASP A 219 -11.43 -2.28 -11.62
C ASP A 219 -12.23 -1.30 -10.75
N ALA A 220 -13.55 -1.29 -10.90
CA ALA A 220 -14.42 -0.43 -10.11
C ALA A 220 -14.38 -0.75 -8.59
N ALA A 221 -14.02 -1.98 -8.19
CA ALA A 221 -13.87 -2.33 -6.78
C ALA A 221 -12.53 -1.81 -6.24
N SER A 222 -11.46 -1.93 -7.02
CA SER A 222 -10.14 -1.34 -6.72
C SER A 222 -10.25 0.17 -6.53
N PHE A 223 -10.95 0.87 -7.42
CA PHE A 223 -11.14 2.32 -7.30
C PHE A 223 -11.96 2.71 -6.05
N ARG A 224 -12.96 1.92 -5.67
CA ARG A 224 -13.66 2.14 -4.40
C ARG A 224 -12.74 1.95 -3.18
N ALA A 225 -11.90 0.92 -3.21
CA ALA A 225 -10.94 0.67 -2.14
C ALA A 225 -9.90 1.79 -2.02
N ILE A 226 -9.35 2.26 -3.15
CA ILE A 226 -8.45 3.43 -3.21
C ILE A 226 -9.12 4.64 -2.58
N ARG A 227 -10.36 4.96 -3.01
CA ARG A 227 -11.12 6.09 -2.47
C ARG A 227 -11.32 5.97 -0.96
N GLU A 228 -11.71 4.79 -0.47
CA GLU A 228 -11.94 4.56 0.97
C GLU A 228 -10.63 4.62 1.77
N ASP A 229 -9.53 4.08 1.26
CA ASP A 229 -8.23 4.17 1.93
C ASP A 229 -7.70 5.61 1.96
N THR A 230 -8.06 6.43 0.97
CA THR A 230 -7.64 7.84 0.93
C THR A 230 -8.49 8.71 1.86
N LEU A 231 -9.82 8.64 1.75
CA LEU A 231 -10.73 9.55 2.46
C LEU A 231 -11.08 9.09 3.88
N ASN A 232 -11.08 7.78 4.13
CA ASN A 232 -11.43 7.16 5.41
C ASN A 232 -10.33 6.16 5.82
N PRO A 233 -9.10 6.60 6.08
CA PRO A 233 -8.00 5.70 6.35
C PRO A 233 -8.26 4.79 7.54
N TRP A 234 -7.67 3.61 7.50
CA TRP A 234 -7.72 2.68 8.61
C TRP A 234 -6.75 3.13 9.71
N PHE A 235 -7.23 3.24 10.94
CA PHE A 235 -6.47 3.72 12.10
C PHE A 235 -6.25 2.64 13.18
N GLY A 236 -6.05 1.41 12.78
CA GLY A 236 -5.74 0.36 13.73
C GLY A 236 -6.85 -0.65 13.96
N ARG A 237 -6.59 -1.52 14.93
CA ARG A 237 -7.41 -2.71 15.17
C ARG A 237 -8.75 -2.38 15.80
N THR A 238 -9.80 -3.02 15.31
CA THR A 238 -11.10 -3.04 15.97
C THR A 238 -11.11 -4.07 17.09
N SER A 239 -11.57 -3.68 18.27
CA SER A 239 -11.71 -4.57 19.44
C SER A 239 -13.17 -4.72 19.81
N PHE A 240 -13.62 -5.94 20.07
CA PHE A 240 -14.95 -6.23 20.61
C PHE A 240 -14.91 -7.45 21.52
N ARG A 241 -15.96 -7.61 22.33
CA ARG A 241 -16.12 -8.76 23.22
C ARG A 241 -17.12 -9.74 22.64
N LEU A 242 -16.79 -11.02 22.77
CA LEU A 242 -17.72 -12.10 22.58
C LEU A 242 -17.99 -12.74 23.94
N ASP A 243 -19.24 -12.77 24.34
CA ASP A 243 -19.71 -13.35 25.60
C ASP A 243 -20.70 -14.47 25.29
N GLY A 244 -20.68 -15.53 26.04
CA GLY A 244 -21.59 -16.64 25.84
C GLY A 244 -21.37 -17.79 26.83
N ARG A 245 -21.97 -18.94 26.52
CA ARG A 245 -21.77 -20.18 27.27
C ARG A 245 -21.22 -21.25 26.32
N ALA A 246 -20.00 -21.70 26.58
CA ALA A 246 -19.44 -22.82 25.84
C ALA A 246 -20.08 -24.14 26.33
N PRO A 247 -20.52 -25.01 25.41
CA PRO A 247 -21.06 -26.31 25.76
C PRO A 247 -20.02 -27.19 26.45
N SER A 248 -20.52 -28.18 27.15
CA SER A 248 -19.65 -29.20 27.75
C SER A 248 -18.91 -30.02 26.66
N ARG A 249 -17.78 -30.60 27.00
CA ARG A 249 -16.96 -31.44 26.11
C ARG A 249 -17.76 -32.50 25.32
N HIS A 250 -18.88 -32.99 25.89
CA HIS A 250 -19.70 -34.01 25.26
C HIS A 250 -20.78 -33.52 24.32
N ARG A 251 -21.00 -32.18 24.23
CA ARG A 251 -22.07 -31.58 23.40
C ARG A 251 -21.54 -30.81 22.16
N GLY A 252 -20.24 -30.99 21.86
CA GLY A 252 -19.58 -30.20 20.83
C GLY A 252 -19.26 -28.77 21.28
N GLY A 253 -18.49 -28.07 20.50
CA GLY A 253 -18.08 -26.70 20.78
C GLY A 253 -19.12 -25.67 20.34
N ALA A 254 -19.14 -24.49 20.97
CA ALA A 254 -19.82 -23.32 20.41
C ALA A 254 -19.06 -22.83 19.19
N VAL A 255 -19.79 -22.47 18.14
CA VAL A 255 -19.19 -21.93 16.91
C VAL A 255 -19.67 -20.50 16.72
N GLU A 256 -18.72 -19.57 16.75
CA GLU A 256 -18.98 -18.16 16.51
C GLU A 256 -18.42 -17.73 15.14
N ALA A 257 -19.21 -17.00 14.36
CA ALA A 257 -18.76 -16.46 13.09
C ALA A 257 -18.00 -15.15 13.33
N LEU A 258 -16.78 -15.08 12.81
CA LEU A 258 -15.93 -13.90 12.88
C LEU A 258 -15.69 -13.37 11.46
N ARG A 259 -16.03 -12.12 11.22
CA ARG A 259 -15.69 -11.44 9.97
C ARG A 259 -14.43 -10.61 10.13
N THR A 260 -13.55 -10.69 9.15
CA THR A 260 -12.32 -9.91 9.07
C THR A 260 -12.31 -9.16 7.74
N PRO A 261 -12.69 -7.87 7.74
CA PRO A 261 -12.80 -7.10 6.48
C PRO A 261 -11.46 -6.89 5.80
N LEU A 262 -10.38 -6.89 6.58
CA LEU A 262 -9.01 -6.67 6.09
C LEU A 262 -8.12 -7.86 6.41
N ASP A 263 -7.06 -8.03 5.63
CA ASP A 263 -5.95 -8.91 5.95
C ASP A 263 -5.16 -8.35 7.15
N GLY A 264 -4.52 -9.23 7.93
CA GLY A 264 -3.77 -8.83 9.10
C GLY A 264 -3.94 -9.79 10.27
N THR A 265 -3.47 -9.41 11.45
CA THR A 265 -3.50 -10.28 12.64
C THR A 265 -4.82 -10.19 13.38
N VAL A 266 -5.53 -11.30 13.47
CA VAL A 266 -6.62 -11.51 14.42
C VAL A 266 -6.05 -12.04 15.72
N SER A 267 -6.43 -11.43 16.83
CA SER A 267 -6.03 -11.82 18.18
C SER A 267 -7.26 -12.18 19.01
N LEU A 268 -7.22 -13.33 19.64
CA LEU A 268 -8.27 -13.86 20.52
C LEU A 268 -7.70 -14.01 21.92
N ARG A 269 -8.21 -13.24 22.87
CA ARG A 269 -7.72 -13.20 24.24
C ARG A 269 -8.84 -13.57 25.21
N PRO A 270 -8.83 -14.78 25.80
CA PRO A 270 -9.77 -15.15 26.84
C PRO A 270 -9.46 -14.41 28.14
N ASN A 271 -10.47 -14.16 28.97
CA ASN A 271 -10.26 -13.64 30.31
C ASN A 271 -9.50 -14.68 31.19
N ASP A 272 -8.93 -14.23 32.31
CA ASP A 272 -8.05 -15.03 33.14
C ASP A 272 -8.69 -16.29 33.75
N GLN A 273 -9.99 -16.22 34.06
CA GLN A 273 -10.73 -17.35 34.63
C GLN A 273 -10.99 -18.45 33.59
N LEU A 274 -11.01 -18.14 32.32
CA LEU A 274 -11.35 -19.04 31.22
C LEU A 274 -10.16 -19.78 30.64
N ARG A 275 -8.94 -19.27 30.82
CA ARG A 275 -7.72 -19.80 30.19
C ARG A 275 -7.46 -21.27 30.45
N ARG A 276 -7.88 -21.80 31.59
CA ARG A 276 -7.68 -23.19 32.00
C ARG A 276 -8.84 -24.12 31.64
N ARG A 277 -9.94 -23.56 31.07
CA ARG A 277 -11.20 -24.30 30.92
C ARG A 277 -11.62 -24.54 29.48
N TYR A 278 -10.99 -23.85 28.53
CA TYR A 278 -11.41 -23.90 27.11
C TYR A 278 -10.23 -24.08 26.19
N GLN A 279 -10.49 -24.84 25.13
CA GLN A 279 -9.69 -24.85 23.92
C GLN A 279 -10.34 -23.91 22.90
N LEU A 280 -9.54 -23.01 22.33
CA LEU A 280 -9.92 -22.15 21.22
C LEU A 280 -9.37 -22.75 19.94
N THR A 281 -10.21 -22.92 18.94
CA THR A 281 -9.81 -23.39 17.61
C THR A 281 -10.36 -22.42 16.58
N LEU A 282 -9.51 -21.91 15.72
CA LEU A 282 -9.88 -21.04 14.61
C LEU A 282 -9.94 -21.87 13.33
N LEU A 283 -11.05 -21.79 12.66
CA LEU A 283 -11.32 -22.49 11.40
C LEU A 283 -11.59 -21.50 10.28
N SER A 284 -11.31 -21.90 9.04
CA SER A 284 -11.80 -21.19 7.86
C SER A 284 -13.33 -21.28 7.75
N ALA A 285 -13.93 -20.55 6.82
CA ALA A 285 -15.36 -20.66 6.51
C ALA A 285 -15.77 -22.10 6.11
N THR A 286 -14.86 -22.85 5.47
CA THR A 286 -15.07 -24.23 5.03
C THR A 286 -14.76 -25.27 6.12
N GLY A 287 -14.35 -24.85 7.32
CA GLY A 287 -14.04 -25.74 8.44
C GLY A 287 -12.58 -26.23 8.50
N GLN A 288 -11.69 -25.75 7.64
CA GLN A 288 -10.27 -26.08 7.71
C GLN A 288 -9.63 -25.47 8.97
N LEU A 289 -8.84 -26.25 9.70
CA LEU A 289 -8.10 -25.80 10.87
C LEU A 289 -7.05 -24.74 10.46
N LEU A 290 -7.14 -23.55 11.06
CA LEU A 290 -6.19 -22.47 10.85
C LEU A 290 -5.24 -22.31 12.03
N SER A 291 -5.76 -22.38 13.25
CA SER A 291 -4.96 -22.26 14.48
C SER A 291 -5.71 -22.84 15.67
N THR A 292 -4.99 -23.26 16.71
CA THR A 292 -5.57 -23.76 17.96
C THR A 292 -4.72 -23.35 19.16
N SER A 293 -5.39 -23.08 20.30
CA SER A 293 -4.73 -22.94 21.58
C SER A 293 -4.46 -24.34 22.13
N ARG A 294 -3.19 -24.78 22.17
CA ARG A 294 -2.84 -26.10 22.70
C ARG A 294 -2.95 -26.13 24.24
N HIS A 295 -3.49 -27.23 24.78
CA HIS A 295 -3.31 -27.60 26.17
C HIS A 295 -1.85 -28.02 26.41
N GLY A 296 -1.16 -27.37 27.36
CA GLY A 296 0.20 -27.73 27.75
C GLY A 296 0.82 -26.70 28.69
N LEU A 297 1.99 -26.99 29.23
CA LEU A 297 2.70 -26.22 30.26
C LEU A 297 3.04 -24.74 29.84
N SER A 298 2.90 -24.38 28.58
CA SER A 298 2.99 -23.00 28.11
C SER A 298 1.65 -22.56 27.46
N MET A 299 0.69 -22.26 28.31
CA MET A 299 -0.57 -21.66 27.83
C MET A 299 -0.27 -20.30 27.22
N ARG A 300 -0.33 -20.20 25.90
CA ARG A 300 -0.32 -18.91 25.24
C ARG A 300 -1.57 -18.15 25.69
N ARG A 301 -1.34 -17.01 26.32
CA ARG A 301 -2.43 -16.14 26.84
C ARG A 301 -3.32 -15.56 25.74
N GLN A 302 -2.99 -15.83 24.49
CA GLN A 302 -3.59 -15.22 23.32
C GLN A 302 -3.39 -16.13 22.10
N LEU A 303 -4.44 -16.33 21.31
CA LEU A 303 -4.37 -16.96 20.00
C LEU A 303 -4.22 -15.86 18.94
N ASN A 304 -3.12 -15.85 18.22
CA ASN A 304 -2.89 -14.94 17.10
C ASN A 304 -2.92 -15.74 15.81
N PHE A 305 -3.57 -15.17 14.81
CA PHE A 305 -3.63 -15.72 13.47
C PHE A 305 -3.54 -14.62 12.43
N THR A 306 -2.66 -14.76 11.45
CA THR A 306 -2.59 -13.83 10.34
C THR A 306 -3.58 -14.23 9.25
N VAL A 307 -4.63 -13.45 9.10
CA VAL A 307 -5.59 -13.54 8.00
C VAL A 307 -4.92 -13.08 6.72
N CYS A 308 -5.14 -13.84 5.65
CA CYS A 308 -4.59 -13.60 4.35
C CYS A 308 -5.64 -14.03 3.31
N GLY A 309 -6.55 -13.13 2.99
CA GLY A 309 -7.68 -13.37 2.07
C GLY A 309 -8.87 -14.13 2.65
N GLN A 310 -8.85 -14.44 3.96
CA GLN A 310 -9.98 -15.11 4.61
C GLN A 310 -10.89 -14.09 5.30
N SER A 311 -11.92 -13.61 4.63
CA SER A 311 -12.84 -12.62 5.19
C SER A 311 -13.85 -13.19 6.21
N ARG A 312 -13.99 -14.52 6.27
CA ARG A 312 -14.90 -15.23 7.18
C ARG A 312 -14.17 -16.35 7.90
N LEU A 313 -14.22 -16.33 9.22
CA LEU A 313 -13.61 -17.32 10.10
C LEU A 313 -14.70 -17.91 11.01
N ARG A 314 -14.44 -19.10 11.52
CA ARG A 314 -15.27 -19.76 12.53
C ARG A 314 -14.42 -20.00 13.77
N LEU A 315 -14.87 -19.47 14.89
CA LEU A 315 -14.25 -19.73 16.18
C LEU A 315 -14.98 -20.85 16.87
N LEU A 316 -14.28 -21.94 17.15
CA LEU A 316 -14.78 -23.06 17.93
C LEU A 316 -14.24 -22.95 19.35
N LEU A 317 -15.17 -22.92 20.33
CA LEU A 317 -14.86 -22.96 21.75
C LEU A 317 -15.29 -24.32 22.32
N GLU A 318 -14.35 -25.07 22.85
CA GLU A 318 -14.58 -26.37 23.48
C GLU A 318 -14.22 -26.32 24.96
N SER A 319 -15.15 -26.66 25.82
CA SER A 319 -14.86 -26.80 27.24
C SER A 319 -14.01 -28.04 27.50
N THR A 320 -12.98 -27.89 28.30
CA THR A 320 -12.19 -29.05 28.80
C THR A 320 -12.87 -29.78 29.93
N ARG A 321 -14.02 -29.29 30.43
CA ARG A 321 -14.80 -29.84 31.53
C ARG A 321 -16.12 -30.46 31.05
N ARG A 322 -16.73 -31.28 31.90
CA ARG A 322 -18.03 -31.91 31.64
C ARG A 322 -19.22 -30.96 31.76
N ALA A 323 -19.02 -29.76 32.29
CA ALA A 323 -20.09 -28.76 32.52
C ALA A 323 -19.97 -27.58 31.51
N THR A 324 -21.13 -27.00 31.16
CA THR A 324 -21.18 -25.70 30.44
C THR A 324 -20.64 -24.61 31.33
N ALA A 325 -19.88 -23.67 30.77
CA ALA A 325 -19.38 -22.53 31.53
C ALA A 325 -19.47 -21.24 30.71
N PRO A 326 -19.68 -20.09 31.38
CA PRO A 326 -19.66 -18.81 30.70
C PRO A 326 -18.28 -18.53 30.13
N PHE A 327 -18.21 -17.91 28.96
CA PHE A 327 -16.97 -17.40 28.40
C PHE A 327 -17.06 -15.92 28.11
N GLN A 328 -15.91 -15.26 28.15
CA GLN A 328 -15.71 -13.90 27.68
C GLN A 328 -14.39 -13.86 26.91
N LEU A 329 -14.45 -13.39 25.71
CA LEU A 329 -13.32 -13.35 24.79
C LEU A 329 -13.17 -11.94 24.22
N LEU A 330 -11.99 -11.34 24.38
CA LEU A 330 -11.62 -10.13 23.66
C LEU A 330 -11.10 -10.52 22.28
N VAL A 331 -11.78 -10.02 21.25
CA VAL A 331 -11.39 -10.19 19.85
C VAL A 331 -10.82 -8.88 19.35
N GLN A 332 -9.63 -8.95 18.76
CA GLN A 332 -9.03 -7.84 18.03
C GLN A 332 -8.82 -8.27 16.59
N ARG A 333 -9.22 -7.44 15.65
CA ARG A 333 -9.07 -7.68 14.21
C ARG A 333 -8.65 -6.40 13.49
N PRO A 334 -8.03 -6.51 12.31
CA PRO A 334 -7.75 -5.37 11.45
C PRO A 334 -8.99 -4.62 11.04
#